data_6fa3fa0c6561c7a6442a49fa9ff54bba
#
_entry.id   6fa3fa0c6561c7a6442a49fa9ff54bba
#
_cell.length_a   1.000
_cell.length_b   1.000
_cell.length_c   1.000
_cell.angle_alpha   90.00
_cell.angle_beta   90.00
_cell.angle_gamma   90.00
#
_symmetry.space_group_name_H-M   'P 1'
#
loop_
_entity.id
_entity.type
_entity.pdbx_description
1 polymer ?
#
loop_
_entity_poly.entity_id
_entity_poly.type
_entity_poly.pdbx_seq_one_letter_code
_entity_poly.pdbx_strand_id
1 'polypeptide(L)'
;INGSNPCSEYMHLDNSACNLASINLLHYLDTEGEFDVASYMHTVEVMFTAQEILVGRADYPTEPIGDTSRKFRQLGLGYANLGATLMALGLPYDSADGRSWAAALTSLMTGHAYAVSARIASRMGPFAGFADNETHMLNVLRMHRDAHNIIENPDVVPAELLQAGAAAWHAAVRDGEEYGVRNSQASVLAPTGTIGLMMDCDTTGIEPDLGLMKIKKLVGGGTMSIVNQTVPRALRTLGYTAEQIDDIIRYIDTEKSILGAPHLAAAHVPVFACSMGDNTIHYEGHVRMMGAVQPFISGAISKTVNMPEEASVEDIEELHLLSWKLGLKAVAIYRDNCKVAQPLSTAKKDDASADGTVATPSAAASQVVERVIERVVHRPVRQKLPRTRRARTFEFRVADCKGFANIGEYADGQPGEIFLTVSKQGSTLSGIMDAFAKSISYGLQYGVPLRAFVEAFTNMRFEPAGMTDDPDIRFASSIMDYLFRRLALEYLTYDERAELGIFSVDERLQPTLPGVDETAIESRTGTEMAPDPKSVPSVDEFSAQLSLGIAPEAPHNDVTNPGGTERPAVRHSDAPMCMQCGVQMVRAGSCHACPSCGSTSGCS
;
A
#
# COMPACT_ATOMS: atom_id res chain seq x y z
N ILE A 1 -10.08 13.57 18.72
CA ILE A 1 -9.37 12.99 17.55
C ILE A 1 -8.34 14.02 17.12
N ASN A 2 -7.06 13.62 17.11
CA ASN A 2 -5.95 14.52 16.82
C ASN A 2 -5.25 14.20 15.50
N GLY A 3 -5.51 13.02 14.93
CA GLY A 3 -4.99 12.59 13.64
C GLY A 3 -5.65 11.32 13.15
N SER A 4 -5.23 10.85 11.97
CA SER A 4 -5.63 9.57 11.40
C SER A 4 -4.40 8.72 11.11
N ASN A 5 -4.59 7.41 10.90
CA ASN A 5 -3.59 6.56 10.29
C ASN A 5 -3.40 6.92 8.80
N PRO A 6 -2.37 6.41 8.10
CA PRO A 6 -2.09 6.76 6.70
C PRO A 6 -3.26 6.48 5.75
N CYS A 7 -4.03 5.42 5.98
CA CYS A 7 -5.17 5.04 5.13
C CYS A 7 -6.50 5.67 5.56
N SER A 8 -6.51 6.48 6.61
CA SER A 8 -7.60 7.33 7.09
C SER A 8 -8.85 6.60 7.62
N GLU A 9 -8.81 5.29 7.86
CA GLU A 9 -9.92 4.57 8.49
C GLU A 9 -9.92 4.66 10.01
N TYR A 10 -8.77 4.92 10.63
CA TYR A 10 -8.63 4.94 12.08
C TYR A 10 -8.39 6.34 12.59
N MET A 11 -9.36 6.88 13.34
CA MET A 11 -9.28 8.22 13.92
C MET A 11 -8.68 8.13 15.31
N HIS A 12 -7.44 8.60 15.43
CA HIS A 12 -6.63 8.44 16.63
C HIS A 12 -6.85 9.50 17.71
N LEU A 13 -6.79 9.03 18.96
CA LEU A 13 -6.34 9.84 20.08
C LEU A 13 -4.81 9.90 20.06
N ASP A 14 -4.21 10.93 20.64
CA ASP A 14 -2.76 10.97 20.82
C ASP A 14 -2.29 9.76 21.62
N ASN A 15 -1.17 9.19 21.22
CA ASN A 15 -0.61 7.99 21.84
C ASN A 15 -1.58 6.80 21.84
N SER A 16 -2.28 6.55 20.75
CA SER A 16 -3.08 5.34 20.59
C SER A 16 -2.53 4.46 19.46
N ALA A 17 -2.90 3.18 19.46
CA ALA A 17 -2.50 2.21 18.45
C ALA A 17 -3.71 1.61 17.73
N CYS A 18 -3.52 1.22 16.44
CA CYS A 18 -4.52 0.50 15.68
C CYS A 18 -4.58 -0.97 16.12
N ASN A 19 -5.79 -1.51 16.30
CA ASN A 19 -6.06 -2.93 16.45
C ASN A 19 -7.13 -3.29 15.42
N LEU A 20 -6.72 -3.92 14.31
CA LEU A 20 -7.56 -4.13 13.13
C LEU A 20 -7.84 -5.61 12.89
N ALA A 21 -9.06 -5.91 12.44
CA ALA A 21 -9.45 -7.19 11.88
C ALA A 21 -10.49 -6.98 10.77
N SER A 22 -10.53 -7.88 9.79
CA SER A 22 -11.52 -7.82 8.70
C SER A 22 -12.10 -9.19 8.42
N ILE A 23 -13.40 -9.23 8.11
CA ILE A 23 -14.18 -10.43 7.83
C ILE A 23 -14.45 -10.49 6.32
N ASN A 24 -14.21 -11.64 5.68
CA ASN A 24 -14.52 -11.83 4.27
C ASN A 24 -16.02 -12.09 4.07
N LEU A 25 -16.77 -11.11 3.57
CA LEU A 25 -18.24 -11.16 3.43
C LEU A 25 -18.72 -12.28 2.51
N LEU A 26 -17.98 -12.59 1.44
CA LEU A 26 -18.43 -13.56 0.44
C LEU A 26 -18.52 -14.99 1.00
N HIS A 27 -17.87 -15.28 2.12
CA HIS A 27 -17.95 -16.58 2.79
C HIS A 27 -19.31 -16.86 3.45
N TYR A 28 -20.12 -15.83 3.67
CA TYR A 28 -21.45 -15.96 4.28
C TYR A 28 -22.58 -15.97 3.23
N LEU A 29 -22.23 -15.87 1.95
CA LEU A 29 -23.18 -15.96 0.85
C LEU A 29 -23.08 -17.36 0.23
N ASP A 30 -24.16 -18.14 0.29
CA ASP A 30 -24.23 -19.46 -0.32
C ASP A 30 -24.39 -19.40 -1.84
N THR A 31 -24.48 -20.56 -2.48
CA THR A 31 -24.61 -20.68 -3.96
C THR A 31 -25.95 -20.23 -4.49
N GLU A 32 -26.98 -20.21 -3.67
CA GLU A 32 -28.33 -19.78 -3.97
C GLU A 32 -28.53 -18.27 -3.78
N GLY A 33 -27.54 -17.57 -3.18
CA GLY A 33 -27.57 -16.13 -2.90
C GLY A 33 -28.15 -15.79 -1.52
N GLU A 34 -28.33 -16.78 -0.64
CA GLU A 34 -28.77 -16.57 0.72
C GLU A 34 -27.58 -16.20 1.63
N PHE A 35 -27.78 -15.20 2.49
CA PHE A 35 -26.73 -14.73 3.39
C PHE A 35 -26.89 -15.33 4.79
N ASP A 36 -25.89 -16.05 5.28
CA ASP A 36 -25.88 -16.67 6.62
C ASP A 36 -25.62 -15.62 7.71
N VAL A 37 -26.72 -15.02 8.19
CA VAL A 37 -26.71 -14.00 9.24
C VAL A 37 -26.16 -14.54 10.55
N ALA A 38 -26.49 -15.77 10.91
CA ALA A 38 -26.10 -16.37 12.19
C ALA A 38 -24.58 -16.59 12.26
N SER A 39 -23.98 -17.19 11.23
CA SER A 39 -22.53 -17.39 11.14
C SER A 39 -21.78 -16.06 11.06
N TYR A 40 -22.31 -15.06 10.37
CA TYR A 40 -21.73 -13.72 10.33
C TYR A 40 -21.69 -13.08 11.72
N MET A 41 -22.81 -13.07 12.45
CA MET A 41 -22.87 -12.57 13.83
C MET A 41 -21.89 -13.30 14.75
N HIS A 42 -21.84 -14.63 14.66
CA HIS A 42 -20.90 -15.43 15.47
C HIS A 42 -19.45 -15.02 15.18
N THR A 43 -19.08 -14.85 13.93
CA THR A 43 -17.72 -14.40 13.55
C THR A 43 -17.43 -13.00 14.08
N VAL A 44 -18.38 -12.05 13.97
CA VAL A 44 -18.25 -10.71 14.58
C VAL A 44 -17.95 -10.82 16.08
N GLU A 45 -18.70 -11.64 16.82
CA GLU A 45 -18.51 -11.83 18.26
C GLU A 45 -17.12 -12.40 18.58
N VAL A 46 -16.70 -13.46 17.88
CA VAL A 46 -15.40 -14.10 18.10
C VAL A 46 -14.25 -13.16 17.80
N MET A 47 -14.28 -12.50 16.63
CA MET A 47 -13.22 -11.59 16.21
C MET A 47 -13.13 -10.36 17.10
N PHE A 48 -14.29 -9.78 17.47
CA PHE A 48 -14.32 -8.62 18.35
C PHE A 48 -13.79 -8.96 19.75
N THR A 49 -14.17 -10.12 20.28
CA THR A 49 -13.65 -10.60 21.57
C THR A 49 -12.15 -10.86 21.50
N ALA A 50 -11.65 -11.44 20.42
CA ALA A 50 -10.21 -11.64 20.20
C ALA A 50 -9.45 -10.30 20.19
N GLN A 51 -9.95 -9.29 19.48
CA GLN A 51 -9.37 -7.95 19.48
C GLN A 51 -9.38 -7.32 20.87
N GLU A 52 -10.47 -7.46 21.65
CA GLU A 52 -10.56 -6.97 23.02
C GLU A 52 -9.50 -7.60 23.94
N ILE A 53 -9.26 -8.91 23.80
CA ILE A 53 -8.20 -9.62 24.54
C ILE A 53 -6.83 -9.07 24.13
N LEU A 54 -6.59 -8.91 22.82
CA LEU A 54 -5.33 -8.42 22.28
C LEU A 54 -4.99 -7.01 22.77
N VAL A 55 -5.94 -6.06 22.76
CA VAL A 55 -5.67 -4.69 23.21
C VAL A 55 -5.23 -4.63 24.67
N GLY A 56 -5.69 -5.57 25.50
CA GLY A 56 -5.30 -5.67 26.90
C GLY A 56 -3.95 -6.37 27.14
N ARG A 57 -3.50 -7.22 26.20
CA ARG A 57 -2.32 -8.10 26.35
C ARG A 57 -1.17 -7.75 25.41
N ALA A 58 -1.40 -6.90 24.41
CA ALA A 58 -0.37 -6.49 23.47
C ALA A 58 0.75 -5.70 24.15
N ASP A 59 1.95 -5.86 23.63
CA ASP A 59 3.08 -4.99 23.89
C ASP A 59 2.99 -3.75 22.97
N TYR A 60 3.32 -2.59 23.52
CA TYR A 60 3.26 -1.33 22.80
C TYR A 60 4.65 -0.68 22.73
N PRO A 61 4.98 0.03 21.64
CA PRO A 61 6.30 0.60 21.43
C PRO A 61 6.75 1.58 22.52
N THR A 62 5.78 2.26 23.16
CA THR A 62 6.05 3.19 24.27
C THR A 62 4.96 3.06 25.32
N GLU A 63 5.29 3.40 26.59
CA GLU A 63 4.36 3.37 27.69
C GLU A 63 3.11 4.26 27.46
N PRO A 64 3.22 5.52 27.00
CA PRO A 64 2.04 6.35 26.72
C PRO A 64 1.08 5.75 25.71
N ILE A 65 1.60 5.05 24.67
CA ILE A 65 0.75 4.34 23.70
C ILE A 65 0.01 3.19 24.37
N GLY A 66 0.70 2.42 25.20
CA GLY A 66 0.11 1.32 25.95
C GLY A 66 -1.00 1.81 26.89
N ASP A 67 -0.74 2.86 27.63
CA ASP A 67 -1.68 3.43 28.60
C ASP A 67 -2.95 3.95 27.94
N THR A 68 -2.81 4.76 26.87
CA THR A 68 -3.96 5.29 26.12
C THR A 68 -4.74 4.17 25.46
N SER A 69 -4.06 3.20 24.84
CA SER A 69 -4.72 2.07 24.18
C SER A 69 -5.50 1.22 25.18
N ARG A 70 -4.96 0.92 26.36
CA ARG A 70 -5.64 0.18 27.41
C ARG A 70 -6.75 0.99 28.09
N LYS A 71 -6.60 2.32 28.19
CA LYS A 71 -7.60 3.23 28.78
C LYS A 71 -8.86 3.32 27.93
N PHE A 72 -8.71 3.48 26.59
CA PHE A 72 -9.83 3.71 25.66
C PHE A 72 -10.24 2.46 24.88
N ARG A 73 -9.40 1.46 24.80
CA ARG A 73 -9.67 0.15 24.17
C ARG A 73 -10.32 0.26 22.79
N GLN A 74 -9.76 1.15 21.95
CA GLN A 74 -10.24 1.36 20.59
C GLN A 74 -9.96 0.12 19.73
N LEU A 75 -10.98 -0.38 19.04
CA LEU A 75 -10.90 -1.49 18.10
C LEU A 75 -11.32 -1.03 16.70
N GLY A 76 -10.89 -1.76 15.70
CA GLY A 76 -11.22 -1.53 14.29
C GLY A 76 -11.61 -2.83 13.61
N LEU A 77 -12.81 -3.35 13.91
CA LEU A 77 -13.38 -4.46 13.17
C LEU A 77 -14.00 -3.95 11.87
N GLY A 78 -13.69 -4.58 10.76
CA GLY A 78 -14.23 -4.28 9.45
C GLY A 78 -14.51 -5.54 8.64
N TYR A 79 -14.70 -5.34 7.34
CA TYR A 79 -14.87 -6.43 6.40
C TYR A 79 -14.09 -6.18 5.11
N ALA A 80 -13.97 -7.22 4.29
CA ALA A 80 -13.45 -7.20 2.94
C ALA A 80 -14.44 -7.88 1.99
N ASN A 81 -14.20 -7.73 0.71
CA ASN A 81 -14.95 -8.42 -0.34
C ASN A 81 -16.38 -7.90 -0.56
N LEU A 82 -16.69 -6.65 -0.17
CA LEU A 82 -18.02 -6.07 -0.41
C LEU A 82 -18.36 -6.03 -1.89
N GLY A 83 -17.45 -5.53 -2.74
CA GLY A 83 -17.68 -5.44 -4.18
C GLY A 83 -17.98 -6.78 -4.82
N ALA A 84 -17.22 -7.83 -4.47
CA ALA A 84 -17.48 -9.18 -4.94
C ALA A 84 -18.80 -9.76 -4.41
N THR A 85 -19.18 -9.46 -3.15
CA THR A 85 -20.46 -9.91 -2.58
C THR A 85 -21.63 -9.29 -3.32
N LEU A 86 -21.61 -7.99 -3.59
CA LEU A 86 -22.65 -7.31 -4.37
C LEU A 86 -22.72 -7.85 -5.81
N MET A 87 -21.57 -8.04 -6.45
CA MET A 87 -21.52 -8.63 -7.79
C MET A 87 -22.10 -10.05 -7.79
N ALA A 88 -21.76 -10.90 -6.80
CA ALA A 88 -22.30 -12.25 -6.67
C ALA A 88 -23.82 -12.27 -6.48
N LEU A 89 -24.37 -11.24 -5.82
CA LEU A 89 -25.82 -11.02 -5.68
C LEU A 89 -26.49 -10.47 -6.95
N GLY A 90 -25.70 -10.16 -8.00
CA GLY A 90 -26.22 -9.51 -9.21
C GLY A 90 -26.58 -8.03 -9.02
N LEU A 91 -26.04 -7.37 -8.01
CA LEU A 91 -26.31 -5.99 -7.67
C LEU A 91 -25.19 -5.06 -8.16
N PRO A 92 -25.50 -3.98 -8.88
CA PRO A 92 -24.50 -2.97 -9.21
C PRO A 92 -23.96 -2.31 -7.93
N TYR A 93 -22.65 -2.12 -7.86
CA TYR A 93 -22.01 -1.41 -6.74
C TYR A 93 -22.58 0.01 -6.58
N ASP A 94 -22.75 0.75 -7.68
CA ASP A 94 -23.38 2.07 -7.69
C ASP A 94 -24.87 1.96 -7.97
N SER A 95 -25.61 1.40 -7.01
CA SER A 95 -27.07 1.35 -7.03
C SER A 95 -27.63 1.59 -5.62
N ALA A 96 -28.88 1.99 -5.52
CA ALA A 96 -29.59 2.10 -4.23
C ALA A 96 -29.61 0.75 -3.51
N ASP A 97 -29.84 -0.33 -4.25
CA ASP A 97 -29.91 -1.70 -3.74
C ASP A 97 -28.55 -2.16 -3.19
N GLY A 98 -27.47 -1.94 -3.95
CA GLY A 98 -26.11 -2.25 -3.49
C GLY A 98 -25.73 -1.47 -2.23
N ARG A 99 -26.07 -0.18 -2.16
CA ARG A 99 -25.86 0.66 -0.97
C ARG A 99 -26.67 0.18 0.23
N SER A 100 -27.91 -0.26 0.02
CA SER A 100 -28.78 -0.77 1.11
C SER A 100 -28.23 -2.07 1.71
N TRP A 101 -27.75 -2.98 0.87
CA TRP A 101 -27.06 -4.19 1.33
C TRP A 101 -25.80 -3.86 2.13
N ALA A 102 -24.94 -2.97 1.62
CA ALA A 102 -23.74 -2.54 2.31
C ALA A 102 -24.04 -1.89 3.66
N ALA A 103 -25.07 -1.03 3.72
CA ALA A 103 -25.55 -0.40 4.94
C ALA A 103 -26.05 -1.43 5.96
N ALA A 104 -26.86 -2.40 5.54
CA ALA A 104 -27.40 -3.44 6.41
C ALA A 104 -26.31 -4.34 7.00
N LEU A 105 -25.37 -4.82 6.17
CA LEU A 105 -24.23 -5.62 6.60
C LEU A 105 -23.36 -4.87 7.63
N THR A 106 -23.09 -3.59 7.37
CA THR A 106 -22.28 -2.74 8.26
C THR A 106 -23.01 -2.44 9.55
N SER A 107 -24.30 -2.17 9.46
CA SER A 107 -25.18 -1.93 10.61
C SER A 107 -25.18 -3.12 11.56
N LEU A 108 -25.39 -4.33 11.03
CA LEU A 108 -25.34 -5.55 11.83
C LEU A 108 -23.98 -5.77 12.48
N MET A 109 -22.89 -5.65 11.70
CA MET A 109 -21.53 -5.84 12.22
C MET A 109 -21.26 -4.92 13.42
N THR A 110 -21.45 -3.63 13.25
CA THR A 110 -21.10 -2.66 14.29
C THR A 110 -22.09 -2.72 15.47
N GLY A 111 -23.38 -2.90 15.20
CA GLY A 111 -24.39 -3.05 16.24
C GLY A 111 -24.12 -4.28 17.12
N HIS A 112 -23.80 -5.42 16.50
CA HIS A 112 -23.47 -6.63 17.22
C HIS A 112 -22.13 -6.51 17.98
N ALA A 113 -21.11 -5.87 17.38
CA ALA A 113 -19.86 -5.59 18.04
C ALA A 113 -20.04 -4.73 19.32
N TYR A 114 -20.87 -3.70 19.27
CA TYR A 114 -21.18 -2.90 20.47
C TYR A 114 -22.06 -3.64 21.48
N ALA A 115 -22.99 -4.48 21.06
CA ALA A 115 -23.72 -5.38 21.98
C ALA A 115 -22.76 -6.34 22.71
N VAL A 116 -21.77 -6.90 22.00
CA VAL A 116 -20.69 -7.70 22.60
C VAL A 116 -19.85 -6.85 23.56
N SER A 117 -19.51 -5.63 23.18
CA SER A 117 -18.75 -4.69 24.01
C SER A 117 -19.47 -4.38 25.34
N ALA A 118 -20.76 -4.11 25.29
CA ALA A 118 -21.58 -3.89 26.49
C ALA A 118 -21.68 -5.16 27.35
N ARG A 119 -21.85 -6.33 26.73
CA ARG A 119 -21.83 -7.63 27.45
C ARG A 119 -20.47 -7.92 28.10
N ILE A 120 -19.37 -7.54 27.49
CA ILE A 120 -18.05 -7.64 28.13
C ILE A 120 -17.96 -6.63 29.27
N ALA A 121 -18.47 -5.40 29.09
CA ALA A 121 -18.47 -4.39 30.14
C ALA A 121 -19.25 -4.81 31.37
N SER A 122 -20.36 -5.54 31.25
CA SER A 122 -21.13 -6.06 32.39
C SER A 122 -20.30 -6.98 33.31
N ARG A 123 -19.22 -7.60 32.80
CA ARG A 123 -18.34 -8.50 33.55
C ARG A 123 -17.01 -7.89 33.95
N MET A 124 -16.45 -7.05 33.06
CA MET A 124 -15.09 -6.53 33.18
C MET A 124 -15.04 -5.01 33.47
N GLY A 125 -16.19 -4.38 33.54
CA GLY A 125 -16.32 -2.91 33.59
C GLY A 125 -16.15 -2.26 32.21
N PRO A 126 -16.68 -1.04 32.02
CA PRO A 126 -16.48 -0.26 30.80
C PRO A 126 -15.01 0.15 30.62
N PHE A 127 -14.67 0.75 29.49
CA PHE A 127 -13.33 1.32 29.31
C PHE A 127 -13.07 2.44 30.33
N ALA A 128 -11.82 2.60 30.76
CA ALA A 128 -11.49 3.46 31.92
C ALA A 128 -11.87 4.94 31.74
N GLY A 129 -11.92 5.42 30.48
CA GLY A 129 -12.40 6.79 30.16
C GLY A 129 -13.90 6.92 29.97
N PHE A 130 -14.70 5.88 30.25
CA PHE A 130 -16.14 5.88 29.97
C PHE A 130 -16.91 6.91 30.79
N ALA A 131 -16.68 6.98 32.07
CA ALA A 131 -17.40 7.89 32.97
C ALA A 131 -17.31 9.35 32.55
N ASP A 132 -16.13 9.78 32.06
CA ASP A 132 -15.92 11.14 31.55
C ASP A 132 -16.60 11.40 30.20
N ASN A 133 -16.97 10.34 29.48
CA ASN A 133 -17.51 10.39 28.12
C ASN A 133 -18.88 9.71 27.96
N GLU A 134 -19.52 9.29 29.04
CA GLU A 134 -20.73 8.49 29.07
C GLU A 134 -21.85 9.08 28.20
N THR A 135 -22.21 10.32 28.45
CA THR A 135 -23.29 11.00 27.71
C THR A 135 -23.02 11.03 26.21
N HIS A 136 -21.77 11.34 25.80
CA HIS A 136 -21.37 11.41 24.41
C HIS A 136 -21.35 10.03 23.77
N MET A 137 -20.83 9.04 24.47
CA MET A 137 -20.74 7.65 23.98
C MET A 137 -22.13 7.06 23.75
N LEU A 138 -23.03 7.20 24.72
CA LEU A 138 -24.41 6.72 24.62
C LEU A 138 -25.19 7.45 23.51
N ASN A 139 -24.95 8.75 23.32
CA ASN A 139 -25.55 9.47 22.19
C ASN A 139 -25.07 8.93 20.84
N VAL A 140 -23.80 8.59 20.70
CA VAL A 140 -23.25 7.99 19.48
C VAL A 140 -23.92 6.64 19.21
N LEU A 141 -24.09 5.78 20.22
CA LEU A 141 -24.80 4.49 20.06
C LEU A 141 -26.26 4.69 19.60
N ARG A 142 -26.96 5.68 20.16
CA ARG A 142 -28.33 6.02 19.74
C ARG A 142 -28.36 6.54 18.31
N MET A 143 -27.42 7.39 17.90
CA MET A 143 -27.31 7.87 16.53
C MET A 143 -27.12 6.73 15.53
N HIS A 144 -26.24 5.77 15.83
CA HIS A 144 -26.07 4.57 15.01
C HIS A 144 -27.34 3.72 14.92
N ARG A 145 -28.01 3.48 16.06
CA ARG A 145 -29.30 2.78 16.10
C ARG A 145 -30.35 3.47 15.22
N ASP A 146 -30.46 4.79 15.35
CA ASP A 146 -31.49 5.55 14.63
C ASP A 146 -31.20 5.58 13.13
N ALA A 147 -29.92 5.57 12.72
CA ALA A 147 -29.50 5.44 11.32
C ALA A 147 -29.96 4.11 10.68
N HIS A 148 -30.05 3.02 11.46
CA HIS A 148 -30.54 1.73 10.95
C HIS A 148 -31.96 1.83 10.38
N ASN A 149 -32.80 2.66 10.95
CA ASN A 149 -34.20 2.82 10.54
C ASN A 149 -34.37 3.61 9.24
N ILE A 150 -33.31 4.21 8.71
CA ILE A 150 -33.33 5.05 7.50
C ILE A 150 -32.46 4.48 6.37
N ILE A 151 -32.20 3.17 6.37
CA ILE A 151 -31.60 2.48 5.22
C ILE A 151 -32.48 2.72 3.99
N GLU A 152 -31.86 3.14 2.87
CA GLU A 152 -32.55 3.76 1.72
C GLU A 152 -33.63 2.87 1.09
N ASN A 153 -33.31 1.61 0.81
CA ASN A 153 -34.24 0.64 0.16
C ASN A 153 -34.22 -0.69 0.92
N PRO A 154 -34.90 -0.79 2.06
CA PRO A 154 -34.85 -1.97 2.91
C PRO A 154 -35.49 -3.21 2.28
N ASP A 155 -36.41 -3.06 1.33
CA ASP A 155 -37.16 -4.19 0.74
C ASP A 155 -36.28 -5.15 -0.09
N VAL A 156 -35.09 -4.69 -0.53
CA VAL A 156 -34.14 -5.53 -1.28
C VAL A 156 -33.17 -6.31 -0.39
N VAL A 157 -33.20 -6.03 0.91
CA VAL A 157 -32.35 -6.66 1.91
C VAL A 157 -33.14 -7.78 2.61
N PRO A 158 -32.56 -8.96 2.87
CA PRO A 158 -33.25 -10.00 3.62
C PRO A 158 -33.79 -9.49 4.97
N ALA A 159 -35.06 -9.77 5.25
CA ALA A 159 -35.72 -9.31 6.47
C ALA A 159 -34.98 -9.80 7.74
N GLU A 160 -34.38 -11.00 7.70
CA GLU A 160 -33.57 -11.54 8.79
C GLU A 160 -32.34 -10.67 9.08
N LEU A 161 -31.63 -10.20 8.04
CA LEU A 161 -30.47 -9.33 8.18
C LEU A 161 -30.84 -7.98 8.82
N LEU A 162 -31.93 -7.37 8.37
CA LEU A 162 -32.43 -6.11 8.95
C LEU A 162 -32.90 -6.29 10.39
N GLN A 163 -33.65 -7.35 10.69
CA GLN A 163 -34.12 -7.63 12.05
C GLN A 163 -32.96 -7.91 13.02
N ALA A 164 -31.95 -8.66 12.57
CA ALA A 164 -30.74 -8.91 13.35
C ALA A 164 -29.98 -7.61 13.64
N GLY A 165 -29.86 -6.71 12.65
CA GLY A 165 -29.24 -5.39 12.82
C GLY A 165 -29.99 -4.53 13.83
N ALA A 166 -31.33 -4.43 13.72
CA ALA A 166 -32.17 -3.71 14.66
C ALA A 166 -32.03 -4.27 16.09
N ALA A 167 -32.11 -5.60 16.24
CA ALA A 167 -31.97 -6.27 17.55
C ALA A 167 -30.61 -6.03 18.17
N ALA A 168 -29.54 -6.08 17.38
CA ALA A 168 -28.17 -5.81 17.81
C ALA A 168 -28.01 -4.37 18.34
N TRP A 169 -28.52 -3.38 17.64
CA TRP A 169 -28.47 -1.98 18.09
C TRP A 169 -29.33 -1.72 19.32
N HIS A 170 -30.52 -2.33 19.42
CA HIS A 170 -31.33 -2.25 20.63
C HIS A 170 -30.62 -2.84 21.84
N ALA A 171 -29.94 -3.99 21.68
CA ALA A 171 -29.14 -4.58 22.72
C ALA A 171 -27.94 -3.68 23.10
N ALA A 172 -27.21 -3.16 22.10
CA ALA A 172 -26.06 -2.28 22.31
C ALA A 172 -26.40 -1.03 23.13
N VAL A 173 -27.55 -0.40 22.81
CA VAL A 173 -28.02 0.80 23.53
C VAL A 173 -28.50 0.43 24.94
N ARG A 174 -29.37 -0.55 25.06
CA ARG A 174 -29.93 -0.98 26.37
C ARG A 174 -28.83 -1.40 27.34
N ASP A 175 -27.94 -2.31 26.90
CA ASP A 175 -26.89 -2.85 27.77
C ASP A 175 -25.77 -1.81 27.96
N GLY A 176 -25.56 -0.92 26.98
CA GLY A 176 -24.66 0.21 27.10
C GLY A 176 -25.11 1.26 28.11
N GLU A 177 -26.43 1.50 28.24
CA GLU A 177 -27.03 2.37 29.27
C GLU A 177 -26.91 1.74 30.67
N GLU A 178 -26.95 0.43 30.78
CA GLU A 178 -26.91 -0.28 32.06
C GLU A 178 -25.46 -0.51 32.55
N TYR A 179 -24.56 -0.94 31.66
CA TYR A 179 -23.20 -1.38 32.02
C TYR A 179 -22.07 -0.53 31.42
N GLY A 180 -22.38 0.42 30.55
CA GLY A 180 -21.41 1.07 29.69
C GLY A 180 -20.96 0.14 28.55
N VAL A 181 -19.94 0.57 27.81
CA VAL A 181 -19.27 -0.24 26.78
C VAL A 181 -17.79 -0.44 27.07
N ARG A 182 -17.27 -1.61 26.73
CA ARG A 182 -15.87 -1.97 26.97
C ARG A 182 -14.89 -1.23 26.05
N ASN A 183 -15.36 -0.79 24.88
CA ASN A 183 -14.53 -0.24 23.81
C ASN A 183 -15.08 1.12 23.36
N SER A 184 -14.25 2.14 23.33
CA SER A 184 -14.64 3.47 22.88
C SER A 184 -14.85 3.56 21.36
N GLN A 185 -14.27 2.63 20.60
CA GLN A 185 -14.46 2.47 19.16
C GLN A 185 -14.54 0.98 18.85
N ALA A 186 -15.42 0.57 17.94
CA ALA A 186 -15.64 -0.83 17.58
C ALA A 186 -15.23 -1.14 16.13
N SER A 187 -15.58 -0.30 15.18
CA SER A 187 -15.48 -0.61 13.76
C SER A 187 -14.76 0.45 12.93
N VAL A 188 -14.08 -0.01 11.90
CA VAL A 188 -13.50 0.77 10.80
C VAL A 188 -13.63 -0.04 9.51
N LEU A 189 -13.47 0.59 8.35
CA LEU A 189 -13.24 -0.16 7.12
C LEU A 189 -11.82 0.08 6.64
N ALA A 190 -10.97 -0.90 6.94
CA ALA A 190 -9.56 -0.90 6.54
C ALA A 190 -9.42 -1.27 5.05
N PRO A 191 -8.29 -0.90 4.40
CA PRO A 191 -8.05 -1.24 2.99
C PRO A 191 -8.00 -2.73 2.71
N THR A 192 -7.52 -3.55 3.66
CA THR A 192 -7.35 -5.01 3.55
C THR A 192 -6.54 -5.48 2.34
N GLY A 193 -5.55 -4.69 1.88
CA GLY A 193 -4.77 -5.03 0.70
C GLY A 193 -4.08 -6.39 0.81
N THR A 194 -3.09 -6.51 1.67
CA THR A 194 -2.31 -7.75 1.87
C THR A 194 -3.13 -8.86 2.51
N ILE A 195 -3.91 -8.56 3.57
CA ILE A 195 -4.73 -9.58 4.23
C ILE A 195 -5.89 -10.05 3.35
N GLY A 196 -6.42 -9.22 2.47
CA GLY A 196 -7.41 -9.60 1.48
C GLY A 196 -6.90 -10.67 0.53
N LEU A 197 -5.65 -10.55 0.06
CA LEU A 197 -5.00 -11.59 -0.74
C LEU A 197 -4.84 -12.91 0.03
N MET A 198 -4.49 -12.85 1.32
CA MET A 198 -4.39 -14.03 2.17
C MET A 198 -5.75 -14.70 2.41
N MET A 199 -6.83 -13.90 2.50
CA MET A 199 -8.19 -14.39 2.69
C MET A 199 -8.90 -14.80 1.39
N ASP A 200 -8.20 -14.82 0.26
CA ASP A 200 -8.74 -15.13 -1.07
C ASP A 200 -9.91 -14.19 -1.47
N CYS A 201 -9.75 -12.90 -1.18
CA CYS A 201 -10.74 -11.89 -1.55
C CYS A 201 -10.54 -11.43 -2.99
N ASP A 202 -11.62 -11.33 -3.75
CA ASP A 202 -11.62 -10.72 -5.08
C ASP A 202 -11.54 -9.21 -5.01
N THR A 203 -12.18 -8.59 -4.01
CA THR A 203 -12.14 -7.14 -3.76
C THR A 203 -11.66 -6.83 -2.34
N THR A 204 -11.02 -5.68 -2.16
CA THR A 204 -10.42 -5.28 -0.88
C THR A 204 -11.34 -4.31 -0.13
N GLY A 205 -11.50 -4.51 1.19
CA GLY A 205 -12.32 -3.63 2.02
C GLY A 205 -13.72 -3.39 1.46
N ILE A 206 -14.08 -2.12 1.38
CA ILE A 206 -15.33 -1.63 0.77
C ILE A 206 -15.20 -1.40 -0.74
N GLU A 207 -14.02 -1.63 -1.33
CA GLU A 207 -13.78 -1.30 -2.73
C GLU A 207 -14.63 -2.17 -3.68
N PRO A 208 -15.08 -1.61 -4.83
CA PRO A 208 -15.51 -2.44 -5.96
C PRO A 208 -14.30 -3.13 -6.58
N ASP A 209 -14.51 -3.97 -7.58
CA ASP A 209 -13.36 -4.52 -8.30
C ASP A 209 -12.56 -3.40 -9.00
N LEU A 210 -11.26 -3.54 -9.03
CA LEU A 210 -10.38 -2.62 -9.75
C LEU A 210 -10.58 -2.77 -11.27
N GLY A 211 -10.73 -4.00 -11.73
CA GLY A 211 -10.98 -4.40 -13.10
C GLY A 211 -11.23 -5.90 -13.17
N LEU A 212 -12.11 -6.35 -14.07
CA LEU A 212 -12.51 -7.75 -14.21
C LEU A 212 -11.35 -8.68 -14.59
N MET A 213 -10.28 -8.13 -15.15
CA MET A 213 -9.05 -8.83 -15.49
C MET A 213 -7.93 -8.41 -14.56
N LYS A 214 -7.36 -9.36 -13.84
CA LYS A 214 -6.17 -9.17 -13.01
C LYS A 214 -4.95 -9.74 -13.74
N ILE A 215 -3.92 -8.92 -13.91
CA ILE A 215 -2.64 -9.36 -14.49
C ILE A 215 -1.69 -9.66 -13.35
N LYS A 216 -1.30 -10.93 -13.23
CA LYS A 216 -0.30 -11.39 -12.29
C LYS A 216 1.04 -11.53 -13.02
N LYS A 217 2.04 -10.77 -12.61
CA LYS A 217 3.42 -11.00 -13.05
C LYS A 217 3.94 -12.27 -12.36
N LEU A 218 4.37 -13.24 -13.15
CA LEU A 218 4.91 -14.50 -12.65
C LEU A 218 6.39 -14.32 -12.31
N VAL A 219 6.84 -15.01 -11.26
CA VAL A 219 8.27 -15.13 -10.95
C VAL A 219 8.93 -15.86 -12.13
N GLY A 220 9.80 -15.14 -12.88
CA GLY A 220 10.41 -15.67 -14.10
C GLY A 220 10.03 -14.94 -15.39
N GLY A 221 9.27 -13.83 -15.31
CA GLY A 221 9.09 -12.91 -16.43
C GLY A 221 7.90 -13.18 -17.36
N GLY A 222 6.90 -13.92 -16.91
CA GLY A 222 5.61 -14.06 -17.62
C GLY A 222 4.50 -13.24 -16.95
N THR A 223 3.45 -12.93 -17.70
CA THR A 223 2.19 -12.41 -17.17
C THR A 223 1.10 -13.46 -17.33
N MET A 224 0.29 -13.66 -16.31
CA MET A 224 -0.91 -14.47 -16.34
C MET A 224 -2.11 -13.57 -16.13
N SER A 225 -3.05 -13.59 -17.07
CA SER A 225 -4.35 -12.91 -16.93
C SER A 225 -5.33 -13.85 -16.24
N ILE A 226 -6.02 -13.35 -15.24
CA ILE A 226 -7.05 -14.10 -14.51
C ILE A 226 -8.32 -13.26 -14.53
N VAL A 227 -9.41 -13.81 -15.05
CA VAL A 227 -10.75 -13.23 -14.91
C VAL A 227 -11.18 -13.36 -13.45
N ASN A 228 -11.79 -12.32 -12.90
CA ASN A 228 -12.35 -12.34 -11.55
C ASN A 228 -13.27 -13.57 -11.36
N GLN A 229 -13.02 -14.36 -10.31
CA GLN A 229 -13.73 -15.61 -10.05
C GLN A 229 -15.19 -15.41 -9.65
N THR A 230 -15.56 -14.21 -9.22
CA THR A 230 -16.95 -13.86 -8.89
C THR A 230 -17.82 -13.65 -10.15
N VAL A 231 -17.24 -13.31 -11.31
CA VAL A 231 -17.99 -13.09 -12.56
C VAL A 231 -18.87 -14.29 -12.97
N PRO A 232 -18.35 -15.54 -13.03
CA PRO A 232 -19.21 -16.69 -13.33
C PRO A 232 -20.36 -16.88 -12.34
N ARG A 233 -20.13 -16.58 -11.07
CA ARG A 233 -21.16 -16.67 -10.03
C ARG A 233 -22.24 -15.62 -10.24
N ALA A 234 -21.86 -14.38 -10.47
CA ALA A 234 -22.79 -13.28 -10.76
C ALA A 234 -23.66 -13.59 -11.99
N LEU A 235 -23.06 -14.08 -13.06
CA LEU A 235 -23.80 -14.45 -14.28
C LEU A 235 -24.81 -15.58 -14.02
N ARG A 236 -24.49 -16.57 -13.17
CA ARG A 236 -25.48 -17.60 -12.75
C ARG A 236 -26.64 -17.00 -11.99
N THR A 237 -26.37 -16.12 -11.01
CA THR A 237 -27.40 -15.41 -10.25
C THR A 237 -28.32 -14.57 -11.16
N LEU A 238 -27.75 -13.98 -12.21
CA LEU A 238 -28.49 -13.22 -13.23
C LEU A 238 -29.26 -14.11 -14.26
N GLY A 239 -29.16 -15.44 -14.14
CA GLY A 239 -29.94 -16.40 -14.93
C GLY A 239 -29.31 -16.80 -16.25
N TYR A 240 -28.03 -16.57 -16.49
CA TYR A 240 -27.33 -17.04 -17.69
C TYR A 240 -27.03 -18.55 -17.64
N THR A 241 -27.13 -19.22 -18.78
CA THR A 241 -26.79 -20.64 -18.91
C THR A 241 -25.28 -20.83 -18.85
N ALA A 242 -24.82 -22.05 -18.54
CA ALA A 242 -23.39 -22.38 -18.50
C ALA A 242 -22.67 -22.06 -19.83
N GLU A 243 -23.31 -22.32 -20.97
CA GLU A 243 -22.77 -22.00 -22.29
C GLU A 243 -22.61 -20.49 -22.51
N GLN A 244 -23.62 -19.71 -22.14
CA GLN A 244 -23.55 -18.24 -22.21
C GLN A 244 -22.46 -17.67 -21.29
N ILE A 245 -22.30 -18.24 -20.10
CA ILE A 245 -21.26 -17.85 -19.15
C ILE A 245 -19.87 -18.11 -19.74
N ASP A 246 -19.65 -19.28 -20.32
CA ASP A 246 -18.37 -19.63 -20.96
C ASP A 246 -18.05 -18.71 -22.14
N ASP A 247 -19.05 -18.32 -22.93
CA ASP A 247 -18.87 -17.38 -24.03
C ASP A 247 -18.52 -15.97 -23.53
N ILE A 248 -19.19 -15.49 -22.49
CA ILE A 248 -18.91 -14.18 -21.86
C ILE A 248 -17.50 -14.17 -21.27
N ILE A 249 -17.10 -15.21 -20.53
CA ILE A 249 -15.77 -15.30 -19.92
C ILE A 249 -14.69 -15.33 -20.99
N ARG A 250 -14.86 -16.10 -22.05
CA ARG A 250 -13.92 -16.15 -23.18
C ARG A 250 -13.80 -14.79 -23.86
N TYR A 251 -14.92 -14.08 -23.99
CA TYR A 251 -14.91 -12.73 -24.53
C TYR A 251 -14.11 -11.76 -23.63
N ILE A 252 -14.35 -11.78 -22.31
CA ILE A 252 -13.59 -10.97 -21.35
C ILE A 252 -12.10 -11.31 -21.41
N ASP A 253 -11.73 -12.58 -21.52
CA ASP A 253 -10.32 -12.97 -21.61
C ASP A 253 -9.65 -12.48 -22.90
N THR A 254 -10.39 -12.40 -24.00
CA THR A 254 -9.88 -11.94 -25.31
C THR A 254 -9.86 -10.42 -25.41
N GLU A 255 -10.99 -9.78 -25.16
CA GLU A 255 -11.19 -8.33 -25.37
C GLU A 255 -10.76 -7.48 -24.18
N LYS A 256 -10.52 -8.08 -23.02
CA LYS A 256 -10.20 -7.41 -21.74
C LYS A 256 -11.29 -6.45 -21.26
N SER A 257 -12.50 -6.63 -21.76
CA SER A 257 -13.71 -5.85 -21.50
C SER A 257 -14.92 -6.75 -21.44
N ILE A 258 -15.93 -6.35 -20.68
CA ILE A 258 -17.24 -7.00 -20.71
C ILE A 258 -18.22 -6.30 -21.67
N LEU A 259 -17.88 -5.08 -22.10
CA LEU A 259 -18.70 -4.30 -23.01
C LEU A 259 -18.75 -4.96 -24.38
N GLY A 260 -19.98 -5.26 -24.85
CA GLY A 260 -20.18 -5.98 -26.10
C GLY A 260 -20.07 -7.50 -26.01
N ALA A 261 -19.93 -8.06 -24.80
CA ALA A 261 -19.91 -9.51 -24.60
C ALA A 261 -21.17 -10.16 -25.15
N PRO A 262 -21.06 -11.32 -25.85
CA PRO A 262 -22.20 -12.02 -26.41
C PRO A 262 -23.18 -12.42 -25.28
N HIS A 263 -24.47 -12.42 -25.59
CA HIS A 263 -25.55 -12.77 -24.66
C HIS A 263 -25.77 -11.83 -23.47
N LEU A 264 -24.83 -10.92 -23.16
CA LEU A 264 -24.95 -10.02 -22.01
C LEU A 264 -26.03 -8.97 -22.23
N ALA A 265 -27.05 -8.98 -21.38
CA ALA A 265 -28.09 -7.96 -21.39
C ALA A 265 -27.54 -6.60 -20.94
N ALA A 266 -27.92 -5.52 -21.63
CA ALA A 266 -27.47 -4.17 -21.29
C ALA A 266 -27.81 -3.77 -19.84
N ALA A 267 -28.93 -4.25 -19.29
CA ALA A 267 -29.35 -4.02 -17.91
C ALA A 267 -28.40 -4.65 -16.88
N HIS A 268 -27.63 -5.66 -17.24
CA HIS A 268 -26.70 -6.37 -16.36
C HIS A 268 -25.27 -5.81 -16.40
N VAL A 269 -24.94 -4.98 -17.39
CA VAL A 269 -23.59 -4.36 -17.53
C VAL A 269 -23.14 -3.61 -16.26
N PRO A 270 -24.02 -2.82 -15.58
CA PRO A 270 -23.62 -2.10 -14.36
C PRO A 270 -23.20 -3.00 -13.19
N VAL A 271 -23.63 -4.27 -13.15
CA VAL A 271 -23.21 -5.24 -12.10
C VAL A 271 -21.71 -5.49 -12.14
N PHE A 272 -21.11 -5.40 -13.34
CA PHE A 272 -19.70 -5.64 -13.60
C PHE A 272 -18.88 -4.36 -13.72
N ALA A 273 -19.43 -3.22 -13.27
CA ALA A 273 -18.68 -1.96 -13.26
C ALA A 273 -17.55 -1.99 -12.23
N CYS A 274 -16.39 -1.47 -12.64
CA CYS A 274 -15.14 -1.51 -11.87
C CYS A 274 -14.66 -0.09 -11.51
N SER A 275 -13.62 -0.01 -10.69
CA SER A 275 -12.98 1.28 -10.36
C SER A 275 -12.24 1.89 -11.55
N MET A 276 -11.75 1.06 -12.47
CA MET A 276 -10.94 1.46 -13.63
C MET A 276 -11.36 0.67 -14.87
N GLY A 277 -10.92 1.12 -16.05
CA GLY A 277 -11.21 0.48 -17.33
C GLY A 277 -12.26 1.22 -18.13
N ASP A 278 -13.02 0.51 -18.98
CA ASP A 278 -14.03 1.05 -19.88
C ASP A 278 -15.47 0.98 -19.34
N ASN A 279 -15.70 0.15 -18.32
CA ASN A 279 -16.94 0.07 -17.57
C ASN A 279 -16.72 0.57 -16.13
N THR A 280 -16.48 1.88 -16.00
CA THR A 280 -16.08 2.50 -14.73
C THR A 280 -17.28 3.02 -13.93
N ILE A 281 -17.15 2.93 -12.61
CA ILE A 281 -18.04 3.58 -11.65
C ILE A 281 -17.67 5.07 -11.60
N HIS A 282 -18.69 5.94 -11.72
CA HIS A 282 -18.51 7.37 -11.55
C HIS A 282 -18.06 7.71 -10.11
N TYR A 283 -17.24 8.76 -9.94
CA TYR A 283 -16.71 9.13 -8.62
C TYR A 283 -17.79 9.32 -7.55
N GLU A 284 -18.97 9.83 -7.93
CA GLU A 284 -20.11 9.95 -7.01
C GLU A 284 -20.57 8.60 -6.47
N GLY A 285 -20.55 7.53 -7.27
CA GLY A 285 -20.92 6.18 -6.84
C GLY A 285 -20.04 5.68 -5.71
N HIS A 286 -18.74 5.97 -5.79
CA HIS A 286 -17.79 5.68 -4.71
C HIS A 286 -18.15 6.44 -3.43
N VAL A 287 -18.40 7.74 -3.54
CA VAL A 287 -18.72 8.62 -2.40
C VAL A 287 -20.07 8.26 -1.78
N ARG A 288 -21.10 7.98 -2.59
CA ARG A 288 -22.44 7.57 -2.13
C ARG A 288 -22.40 6.23 -1.40
N MET A 289 -21.59 5.26 -1.86
CA MET A 289 -21.41 4.00 -1.14
C MET A 289 -20.80 4.24 0.25
N MET A 290 -19.75 5.08 0.34
CA MET A 290 -19.20 5.48 1.64
C MET A 290 -20.25 6.17 2.51
N GLY A 291 -21.05 7.08 1.93
CA GLY A 291 -22.12 7.81 2.62
C GLY A 291 -23.19 6.90 3.20
N ALA A 292 -23.54 5.83 2.50
CA ALA A 292 -24.52 4.86 2.99
C ALA A 292 -23.99 4.03 4.17
N VAL A 293 -22.68 3.81 4.24
CA VAL A 293 -22.03 2.94 5.24
C VAL A 293 -21.52 3.72 6.46
N GLN A 294 -21.07 4.97 6.27
CA GLN A 294 -20.45 5.79 7.34
C GLN A 294 -21.34 5.96 8.59
N PRO A 295 -22.70 6.07 8.51
CA PRO A 295 -23.53 6.16 9.70
C PRO A 295 -23.42 4.97 10.66
N PHE A 296 -22.86 3.84 10.21
CA PHE A 296 -22.71 2.62 11.02
C PHE A 296 -21.26 2.35 11.42
N ILE A 297 -20.29 3.15 10.97
CA ILE A 297 -18.88 2.97 11.30
C ILE A 297 -18.46 3.94 12.39
N SER A 298 -18.00 3.41 13.52
CA SER A 298 -17.57 4.23 14.67
C SER A 298 -16.25 4.97 14.41
N GLY A 299 -15.31 4.38 13.71
CA GLY A 299 -14.13 5.03 13.14
C GLY A 299 -14.43 5.69 11.81
N ALA A 300 -13.62 5.42 10.79
CA ALA A 300 -13.80 5.95 9.44
C ALA A 300 -13.62 4.83 8.39
N ILE A 301 -13.60 5.23 7.12
CA ILE A 301 -13.57 4.34 5.98
C ILE A 301 -12.35 4.67 5.13
N SER A 302 -11.49 3.69 4.88
CA SER A 302 -10.46 3.79 3.87
C SER A 302 -11.03 3.34 2.54
N LYS A 303 -11.18 4.27 1.62
CA LYS A 303 -11.61 4.01 0.27
C LYS A 303 -10.99 5.00 -0.70
N THR A 304 -10.50 4.47 -1.81
CA THR A 304 -10.03 5.29 -2.92
C THR A 304 -11.18 5.66 -3.84
N VAL A 305 -11.34 6.94 -4.11
CA VAL A 305 -12.19 7.43 -5.18
C VAL A 305 -11.31 7.58 -6.43
N ASN A 306 -11.48 6.65 -7.37
CA ASN A 306 -10.76 6.69 -8.62
C ASN A 306 -11.42 7.71 -9.55
N MET A 307 -10.60 8.57 -10.14
CA MET A 307 -11.02 9.60 -11.09
C MET A 307 -10.22 9.46 -12.39
N PRO A 308 -10.84 9.71 -13.55
CA PRO A 308 -10.15 9.66 -14.83
C PRO A 308 -9.11 10.77 -14.95
N GLU A 309 -8.20 10.63 -15.91
CA GLU A 309 -7.13 11.62 -16.19
C GLU A 309 -7.70 13.01 -16.52
N GLU A 310 -8.87 13.06 -17.15
CA GLU A 310 -9.56 14.29 -17.57
C GLU A 310 -10.24 15.03 -16.42
N ALA A 311 -10.33 14.43 -15.21
CA ALA A 311 -10.98 15.06 -14.08
C ALA A 311 -10.34 16.43 -13.77
N SER A 312 -11.18 17.43 -13.65
CA SER A 312 -10.81 18.82 -13.40
C SER A 312 -10.62 19.10 -11.89
N VAL A 313 -10.14 20.29 -11.57
CA VAL A 313 -10.08 20.78 -10.17
C VAL A 313 -11.48 20.92 -9.59
N GLU A 314 -12.43 21.37 -10.40
CA GLU A 314 -13.83 21.58 -10.04
C GLU A 314 -14.51 20.25 -9.66
N ASP A 315 -14.23 19.16 -10.40
CA ASP A 315 -14.75 17.82 -10.07
C ASP A 315 -14.21 17.35 -8.71
N ILE A 316 -12.96 17.67 -8.38
CA ILE A 316 -12.35 17.33 -7.08
C ILE A 316 -12.98 18.16 -5.97
N GLU A 317 -13.26 19.45 -6.20
CA GLU A 317 -13.96 20.31 -5.24
C GLU A 317 -15.38 19.81 -4.98
N GLU A 318 -16.13 19.45 -6.03
CA GLU A 318 -17.47 18.87 -5.91
C GLU A 318 -17.46 17.56 -5.12
N LEU A 319 -16.48 16.71 -5.39
CA LEU A 319 -16.28 15.45 -4.65
C LEU A 319 -16.07 15.71 -3.15
N HIS A 320 -15.22 16.66 -2.79
CA HIS A 320 -15.00 17.02 -1.38
C HIS A 320 -16.25 17.61 -0.73
N LEU A 321 -16.98 18.48 -1.43
CA LEU A 321 -18.23 19.05 -0.95
C LEU A 321 -19.31 17.98 -0.77
N LEU A 322 -19.45 17.04 -1.71
CA LEU A 322 -20.38 15.93 -1.61
C LEU A 322 -20.00 15.02 -0.43
N SER A 323 -18.72 14.70 -0.27
CA SER A 323 -18.22 13.89 0.84
C SER A 323 -18.55 14.52 2.20
N TRP A 324 -18.34 15.82 2.33
CA TRP A 324 -18.67 16.56 3.54
C TRP A 324 -20.19 16.57 3.80
N LYS A 325 -21.04 16.81 2.78
CA LYS A 325 -22.50 16.79 2.91
C LYS A 325 -23.03 15.42 3.33
N LEU A 326 -22.39 14.34 2.91
CA LEU A 326 -22.73 12.96 3.30
C LEU A 326 -22.15 12.55 4.67
N GLY A 327 -21.42 13.45 5.35
CA GLY A 327 -20.86 13.19 6.68
C GLY A 327 -19.68 12.23 6.69
N LEU A 328 -18.95 12.10 5.59
CA LEU A 328 -17.74 11.29 5.52
C LEU A 328 -16.65 11.88 6.40
N LYS A 329 -15.96 11.05 7.14
CA LYS A 329 -14.86 11.45 8.03
C LYS A 329 -13.51 11.53 7.31
N ALA A 330 -13.36 10.83 6.19
CA ALA A 330 -12.18 10.82 5.36
C ALA A 330 -12.54 10.51 3.91
N VAL A 331 -11.74 11.00 2.97
CA VAL A 331 -11.81 10.67 1.54
C VAL A 331 -10.41 10.62 0.96
N ALA A 332 -10.10 9.61 0.16
CA ALA A 332 -8.86 9.51 -0.59
C ALA A 332 -9.17 9.53 -2.08
N ILE A 333 -8.42 10.33 -2.85
CA ILE A 333 -8.63 10.50 -4.28
C ILE A 333 -7.42 9.96 -5.02
N TYR A 334 -7.65 9.20 -6.07
CA TYR A 334 -6.64 8.78 -7.03
C TYR A 334 -7.08 9.17 -8.44
N ARG A 335 -6.45 10.19 -9.00
CA ARG A 335 -6.63 10.59 -10.39
C ARG A 335 -5.67 9.78 -11.27
N ASP A 336 -6.17 9.18 -12.34
CA ASP A 336 -5.35 8.39 -13.26
C ASP A 336 -4.21 9.24 -13.84
N ASN A 337 -3.10 8.58 -14.15
CA ASN A 337 -1.90 9.20 -14.74
C ASN A 337 -1.28 10.40 -13.97
N CYS A 338 -1.55 10.51 -12.66
CA CYS A 338 -0.97 11.59 -11.83
C CYS A 338 0.40 11.25 -11.22
N LYS A 339 0.91 10.03 -11.40
CA LYS A 339 2.20 9.56 -10.87
C LYS A 339 3.02 8.87 -11.96
N VAL A 340 4.34 9.02 -11.89
CA VAL A 340 5.30 8.41 -12.82
C VAL A 340 5.24 6.88 -12.84
N ALA A 341 4.91 6.25 -11.70
CA ALA A 341 4.69 4.81 -11.61
C ALA A 341 3.36 4.54 -10.89
N GLN A 342 2.43 3.91 -11.59
CA GLN A 342 1.16 3.48 -11.00
C GLN A 342 1.35 2.11 -10.35
N PRO A 343 1.04 1.94 -9.05
CA PRO A 343 1.19 0.66 -8.35
C PRO A 343 0.19 -0.40 -8.82
N LEU A 344 -0.96 0.02 -9.37
CA LEU A 344 -1.99 -0.84 -9.94
C LEU A 344 -2.39 -0.28 -11.30
N SER A 345 -2.35 -1.10 -12.35
CA SER A 345 -2.81 -0.74 -13.70
C SER A 345 -3.69 -1.85 -14.26
N THR A 346 -4.73 -1.46 -14.99
CA THR A 346 -5.45 -2.37 -15.88
C THR A 346 -4.67 -2.51 -17.19
N ALA A 347 -4.86 -3.64 -17.91
CA ALA A 347 -4.25 -3.82 -19.21
C ALA A 347 -4.72 -2.71 -20.16
N LYS A 348 -3.82 -1.78 -20.52
CA LYS A 348 -4.09 -0.86 -21.65
C LYS A 348 -4.06 -1.67 -22.93
N LYS A 349 -4.98 -1.40 -23.88
CA LYS A 349 -4.77 -1.76 -25.28
C LYS A 349 -3.45 -1.11 -25.68
N ASP A 350 -2.50 -1.90 -26.16
CA ASP A 350 -1.27 -1.37 -26.74
C ASP A 350 -1.65 -0.45 -27.90
N ASP A 351 -1.54 0.87 -27.69
CA ASP A 351 -1.53 1.82 -28.77
C ASP A 351 -0.23 1.59 -29.55
N ALA A 352 -0.38 0.92 -30.68
CA ALA A 352 0.66 0.81 -31.66
C ALA A 352 1.07 2.23 -32.07
N SER A 353 2.32 2.54 -31.76
CA SER A 353 3.08 3.73 -32.14
C SER A 353 2.55 4.48 -33.35
N ALA A 354 2.19 5.73 -33.14
CA ALA A 354 1.97 6.70 -34.19
C ALA A 354 3.33 7.10 -34.80
N ASP A 355 3.62 6.54 -35.95
CA ASP A 355 4.50 7.21 -36.91
C ASP A 355 3.63 7.80 -38.02
N GLY A 356 3.69 9.12 -38.16
CA GLY A 356 2.85 9.86 -39.04
C GLY A 356 3.30 9.78 -40.50
N THR A 357 2.41 9.28 -41.34
CA THR A 357 2.34 9.77 -42.75
C THR A 357 0.92 9.56 -43.29
N VAL A 358 0.35 10.66 -43.70
CA VAL A 358 -0.95 10.77 -44.40
C VAL A 358 -0.86 10.13 -45.78
N ALA A 359 -1.74 9.18 -46.10
CA ALA A 359 -2.11 8.88 -47.48
C ALA A 359 -3.53 8.32 -47.57
N THR A 360 -4.29 8.92 -48.44
CA THR A 360 -5.68 8.72 -48.84
C THR A 360 -5.95 7.33 -49.45
N PRO A 361 -7.23 6.89 -49.47
CA PRO A 361 -7.56 5.49 -49.80
C PRO A 361 -7.74 5.25 -51.29
N SER A 362 -7.28 4.09 -51.76
CA SER A 362 -7.69 3.55 -53.07
C SER A 362 -8.10 2.09 -52.88
N ALA A 363 -9.28 1.81 -53.42
CA ALA A 363 -9.86 0.48 -53.47
C ALA A 363 -9.15 -0.42 -54.49
N ALA A 364 -8.91 -1.67 -54.21
CA ALA A 364 -9.32 -2.87 -54.96
C ALA A 364 -8.48 -4.11 -54.63
N ALA A 365 -9.18 -5.22 -54.60
CA ALA A 365 -8.76 -6.58 -54.98
C ALA A 365 -8.13 -7.49 -53.93
N SER A 366 -8.95 -8.45 -53.54
CA SER A 366 -8.65 -9.70 -52.88
C SER A 366 -7.51 -10.47 -53.56
N GLN A 367 -6.47 -10.80 -52.79
CA GLN A 367 -5.66 -12.02 -53.02
C GLN A 367 -5.33 -12.64 -51.67
N VAL A 368 -5.79 -13.89 -51.53
CA VAL A 368 -5.43 -14.78 -50.44
C VAL A 368 -3.94 -15.10 -50.58
N VAL A 369 -3.14 -14.60 -49.64
CA VAL A 369 -1.74 -15.01 -49.47
C VAL A 369 -1.66 -15.80 -48.18
N GLU A 370 -1.46 -17.11 -48.37
CA GLU A 370 -1.14 -18.03 -47.28
C GLU A 370 0.19 -17.58 -46.62
N ARG A 371 0.11 -16.99 -45.44
CA ARG A 371 1.30 -16.58 -44.67
C ARG A 371 1.67 -17.74 -43.75
N VAL A 372 2.74 -18.44 -44.12
CA VAL A 372 3.45 -19.33 -43.21
C VAL A 372 3.99 -18.49 -42.06
N ILE A 373 3.40 -18.60 -40.89
CA ILE A 373 3.90 -17.97 -39.66
C ILE A 373 4.98 -18.90 -39.10
N GLU A 374 6.23 -18.58 -39.33
CA GLU A 374 7.36 -19.24 -38.71
C GLU A 374 7.39 -18.84 -37.22
N ARG A 375 6.90 -19.71 -36.37
CA ARG A 375 6.89 -19.53 -34.91
C ARG A 375 8.29 -19.88 -34.38
N VAL A 376 9.16 -18.87 -34.28
CA VAL A 376 10.49 -19.05 -33.65
C VAL A 376 10.26 -19.23 -32.14
N VAL A 377 10.34 -20.46 -31.68
CA VAL A 377 10.34 -20.80 -30.25
C VAL A 377 11.77 -20.64 -29.74
N HIS A 378 12.06 -19.49 -29.11
CA HIS A 378 13.32 -19.29 -28.41
C HIS A 378 13.37 -20.19 -27.18
N ARG A 379 14.08 -21.31 -27.29
CA ARG A 379 14.51 -22.08 -26.11
C ARG A 379 15.79 -21.45 -25.60
N PRO A 380 15.82 -20.95 -24.34
CA PRO A 380 17.05 -20.40 -23.78
C PRO A 380 18.14 -21.49 -23.74
N VAL A 381 19.24 -21.24 -24.44
CA VAL A 381 20.39 -22.15 -24.50
C VAL A 381 21.48 -21.56 -23.63
N ARG A 382 22.00 -22.35 -22.70
CA ARG A 382 23.07 -21.93 -21.79
C ARG A 382 24.36 -21.61 -22.56
N GLN A 383 24.82 -20.38 -22.52
CA GLN A 383 26.10 -19.93 -23.03
C GLN A 383 27.16 -20.05 -21.91
N LYS A 384 27.92 -21.14 -21.91
CA LYS A 384 29.00 -21.32 -20.93
C LYS A 384 30.19 -20.45 -21.29
N LEU A 385 30.80 -19.84 -20.27
CA LEU A 385 32.06 -19.12 -20.48
C LEU A 385 33.19 -20.09 -20.89
N PRO A 386 34.19 -19.60 -21.69
CA PRO A 386 35.35 -20.38 -22.04
C PRO A 386 36.18 -20.74 -20.78
N ARG A 387 36.97 -21.82 -20.87
CA ARG A 387 37.82 -22.24 -19.73
C ARG A 387 38.80 -21.17 -19.30
N THR A 388 39.39 -20.42 -20.26
CA THR A 388 40.23 -19.25 -20.00
C THR A 388 39.40 -18.02 -20.37
N ARG A 389 39.20 -17.11 -19.40
CA ARG A 389 38.36 -15.93 -19.55
C ARG A 389 38.88 -14.78 -18.72
N ARG A 390 38.53 -13.56 -19.08
CA ARG A 390 38.78 -12.40 -18.25
C ARG A 390 37.90 -12.44 -17.01
N ALA A 391 38.44 -11.92 -15.91
CA ALA A 391 37.65 -11.75 -14.69
C ALA A 391 38.07 -10.47 -13.98
N ARG A 392 37.08 -9.79 -13.39
CA ARG A 392 37.32 -8.66 -12.46
C ARG A 392 37.11 -9.13 -11.05
N THR A 393 38.06 -8.77 -10.19
CA THR A 393 37.94 -9.04 -8.75
C THR A 393 37.95 -7.72 -8.01
N PHE A 394 36.95 -7.53 -7.15
CA PHE A 394 36.97 -6.41 -6.20
C PHE A 394 36.77 -6.91 -4.78
N GLU A 395 37.45 -6.28 -3.87
CA GLU A 395 37.25 -6.43 -2.44
C GLU A 395 36.17 -5.47 -2.01
N PHE A 396 35.33 -5.88 -1.05
CA PHE A 396 34.30 -5.03 -0.49
C PHE A 396 34.18 -5.21 1.01
N ARG A 397 33.70 -4.17 1.66
CA ARG A 397 33.29 -4.19 3.06
C ARG A 397 31.94 -3.55 3.22
N VAL A 398 31.01 -4.25 3.90
CA VAL A 398 29.72 -3.72 4.34
C VAL A 398 29.65 -3.90 5.85
N ALA A 399 29.67 -2.81 6.59
CA ALA A 399 29.86 -2.81 8.05
C ALA A 399 31.07 -3.66 8.45
N ASP A 400 30.89 -4.69 9.26
CA ASP A 400 31.98 -5.59 9.71
C ASP A 400 32.20 -6.77 8.76
N CYS A 401 31.42 -6.93 7.71
CA CYS A 401 31.56 -8.02 6.76
C CYS A 401 32.47 -7.63 5.60
N LYS A 402 33.60 -8.34 5.50
CA LYS A 402 34.56 -8.21 4.42
C LYS A 402 34.42 -9.38 3.46
N GLY A 403 34.51 -9.11 2.13
CA GLY A 403 34.38 -10.13 1.12
C GLY A 403 35.07 -9.76 -0.18
N PHE A 404 35.11 -10.73 -1.10
CA PHE A 404 35.61 -10.58 -2.45
C PHE A 404 34.54 -11.05 -3.44
N ALA A 405 34.35 -10.29 -4.50
CA ALA A 405 33.54 -10.68 -5.65
C ALA A 405 34.46 -10.85 -6.87
N ASN A 406 34.36 -11.99 -7.53
CA ASN A 406 35.08 -12.28 -8.77
C ASN A 406 34.03 -12.49 -9.88
N ILE A 407 34.07 -11.66 -10.91
CA ILE A 407 33.11 -11.62 -12.01
C ILE A 407 33.79 -12.08 -13.29
N GLY A 408 33.40 -13.26 -13.80
CA GLY A 408 33.87 -13.75 -15.06
C GLY A 408 33.14 -13.12 -16.23
N GLU A 409 33.86 -12.66 -17.24
CA GLU A 409 33.36 -11.90 -18.37
C GLU A 409 33.42 -12.72 -19.67
N TYR A 410 32.41 -12.52 -20.54
CA TYR A 410 32.46 -12.93 -21.93
C TYR A 410 33.47 -12.07 -22.73
N ALA A 411 33.70 -12.45 -23.99
CA ALA A 411 34.60 -11.72 -24.86
C ALA A 411 34.18 -10.27 -25.18
N ASP A 412 32.87 -10.03 -25.10
CA ASP A 412 32.23 -8.71 -25.28
C ASP A 412 32.24 -7.84 -24.01
N GLY A 413 32.80 -8.36 -22.91
CA GLY A 413 32.88 -7.66 -21.63
C GLY A 413 31.63 -7.79 -20.74
N GLN A 414 30.60 -8.52 -21.17
CA GLN A 414 29.42 -8.75 -20.35
C GLN A 414 29.68 -9.79 -19.24
N PRO A 415 29.08 -9.64 -18.05
CA PRO A 415 29.26 -10.59 -16.96
C PRO A 415 28.50 -11.88 -17.24
N GLY A 416 29.18 -13.03 -17.05
CA GLY A 416 28.57 -14.33 -17.28
C GLY A 416 28.62 -15.27 -16.08
N GLU A 417 29.42 -14.94 -15.07
CA GLU A 417 29.46 -15.69 -13.81
C GLU A 417 29.95 -14.82 -12.66
N ILE A 418 29.52 -15.17 -11.46
CA ILE A 418 29.88 -14.47 -10.21
C ILE A 418 30.34 -15.51 -9.20
N PHE A 419 31.45 -15.22 -8.52
CA PHE A 419 31.92 -15.95 -7.34
C PHE A 419 32.00 -14.97 -6.18
N LEU A 420 31.47 -15.36 -5.04
CA LEU A 420 31.45 -14.54 -3.83
C LEU A 420 32.18 -15.28 -2.71
N THR A 421 33.16 -14.62 -2.12
CA THR A 421 33.84 -15.13 -0.94
C THR A 421 33.60 -14.19 0.22
N VAL A 422 32.74 -14.60 1.14
CA VAL A 422 32.42 -13.87 2.37
C VAL A 422 32.55 -14.80 3.56
N SER A 423 33.06 -14.26 4.69
CA SER A 423 33.18 -15.03 5.93
C SER A 423 34.19 -16.20 5.87
N LYS A 424 34.28 -16.96 6.95
CA LYS A 424 35.16 -18.12 7.01
C LYS A 424 34.60 -19.26 6.13
N GLN A 425 35.52 -19.88 5.37
CA GLN A 425 35.21 -21.03 4.53
C GLN A 425 34.55 -22.16 5.37
N GLY A 426 33.44 -22.75 4.87
CA GLY A 426 32.71 -23.79 5.59
C GLY A 426 31.61 -23.29 6.52
N SER A 427 31.37 -21.97 6.65
CA SER A 427 30.23 -21.42 7.37
C SER A 427 28.94 -21.54 6.56
N THR A 428 27.77 -21.57 7.23
CA THR A 428 26.45 -21.56 6.58
C THR A 428 26.31 -20.35 5.65
N LEU A 429 26.77 -19.18 6.07
CA LEU A 429 26.75 -17.97 5.25
C LEU A 429 27.56 -18.14 3.97
N SER A 430 28.77 -18.67 4.04
CA SER A 430 29.59 -18.94 2.86
C SER A 430 28.90 -19.90 1.89
N GLY A 431 28.25 -20.96 2.40
CA GLY A 431 27.50 -21.91 1.56
C GLY A 431 26.30 -21.29 0.87
N ILE A 432 25.54 -20.44 1.57
CA ILE A 432 24.40 -19.71 0.99
C ILE A 432 24.88 -18.73 -0.09
N MET A 433 25.96 -17.99 0.18
CA MET A 433 26.52 -17.04 -0.79
C MET A 433 27.05 -17.75 -2.04
N ASP A 434 27.68 -18.92 -1.91
CA ASP A 434 28.08 -19.76 -3.04
C ASP A 434 26.90 -20.24 -3.87
N ALA A 435 25.82 -20.72 -3.21
CA ALA A 435 24.59 -21.16 -3.90
C ALA A 435 23.94 -20.00 -4.64
N PHE A 436 23.87 -18.83 -3.99
CA PHE A 436 23.35 -17.60 -4.60
C PHE A 436 24.18 -17.17 -5.82
N ALA A 437 25.49 -17.08 -5.70
CA ALA A 437 26.39 -16.71 -6.79
C ALA A 437 26.26 -17.67 -7.99
N LYS A 438 26.13 -18.97 -7.73
CA LYS A 438 25.85 -19.97 -8.76
C LYS A 438 24.50 -19.73 -9.47
N SER A 439 23.45 -19.41 -8.71
CA SER A 439 22.12 -19.15 -9.27
C SER A 439 22.15 -17.95 -10.23
N ILE A 440 22.78 -16.85 -9.83
CA ILE A 440 22.95 -15.66 -10.68
C ILE A 440 23.79 -16.01 -11.92
N SER A 441 24.90 -16.73 -11.75
CA SER A 441 25.76 -17.17 -12.86
C SER A 441 24.97 -18.00 -13.88
N TYR A 442 24.12 -18.92 -13.44
CA TYR A 442 23.24 -19.66 -14.34
C TYR A 442 22.25 -18.75 -15.05
N GLY A 443 21.59 -17.82 -14.36
CA GLY A 443 20.69 -16.87 -14.97
C GLY A 443 21.35 -16.04 -16.06
N LEU A 444 22.54 -15.45 -15.80
CA LEU A 444 23.32 -14.71 -16.77
C LEU A 444 23.67 -15.58 -18.00
N GLN A 445 24.10 -16.83 -17.77
CA GLN A 445 24.44 -17.77 -18.84
C GLN A 445 23.24 -18.25 -19.67
N TYR A 446 22.02 -18.15 -19.16
CA TYR A 446 20.79 -18.38 -19.88
C TYR A 446 20.19 -17.13 -20.52
N GLY A 447 20.90 -15.99 -20.45
CA GLY A 447 20.51 -14.75 -21.11
C GLY A 447 19.59 -13.85 -20.30
N VAL A 448 19.47 -14.08 -18.98
CA VAL A 448 18.80 -13.09 -18.10
C VAL A 448 19.67 -11.84 -18.04
N PRO A 449 19.15 -10.65 -18.42
CA PRO A 449 19.94 -9.43 -18.41
C PRO A 449 20.35 -9.05 -17.00
N LEU A 450 21.57 -8.52 -16.83
CA LEU A 450 22.09 -8.06 -15.53
C LEU A 450 21.13 -7.06 -14.87
N ARG A 451 20.51 -6.19 -15.66
CA ARG A 451 19.54 -5.19 -15.20
C ARG A 451 18.42 -5.83 -14.35
N ALA A 452 17.89 -6.99 -14.75
CA ALA A 452 16.84 -7.67 -14.00
C ALA A 452 17.29 -8.09 -12.60
N PHE A 453 18.54 -8.48 -12.43
CA PHE A 453 19.12 -8.78 -11.13
C PHE A 453 19.38 -7.52 -10.31
N VAL A 454 19.81 -6.43 -10.95
CA VAL A 454 20.02 -5.14 -10.27
C VAL A 454 18.68 -4.62 -9.73
N GLU A 455 17.63 -4.64 -10.52
CA GLU A 455 16.26 -4.24 -10.08
C GLU A 455 15.76 -5.09 -8.91
N ALA A 456 16.02 -6.39 -8.95
CA ALA A 456 15.53 -7.32 -7.93
C ALA A 456 16.29 -7.22 -6.58
N PHE A 457 17.59 -6.92 -6.60
CA PHE A 457 18.46 -7.07 -5.43
C PHE A 457 19.00 -5.76 -4.86
N THR A 458 18.90 -4.63 -5.55
CA THR A 458 19.13 -3.31 -4.97
C THR A 458 18.06 -2.97 -3.95
N ASN A 459 18.45 -2.26 -2.90
CA ASN A 459 17.60 -1.88 -1.78
C ASN A 459 17.08 -3.04 -0.89
N MET A 460 17.52 -4.27 -1.10
CA MET A 460 17.26 -5.36 -0.16
C MET A 460 17.91 -5.08 1.20
N ARG A 461 17.13 -5.26 2.28
CA ARG A 461 17.57 -4.95 3.65
C ARG A 461 17.71 -6.22 4.47
N PHE A 462 18.92 -6.50 4.91
CA PHE A 462 19.25 -7.51 5.93
C PHE A 462 20.70 -7.28 6.41
N GLU A 463 21.02 -7.79 7.59
CA GLU A 463 22.35 -7.69 8.16
C GLU A 463 23.34 -8.66 7.46
N PRO A 464 24.60 -8.23 7.25
CA PRO A 464 25.17 -6.95 7.65
C PRO A 464 24.77 -5.80 6.70
N ALA A 465 24.39 -4.65 7.29
CA ALA A 465 24.08 -3.40 6.63
C ALA A 465 24.90 -2.27 7.26
N GLY A 466 25.31 -1.27 6.50
CA GLY A 466 26.08 -0.15 7.05
C GLY A 466 27.00 0.55 6.06
N MET A 467 27.96 1.27 6.61
CA MET A 467 28.98 1.98 5.84
C MET A 467 29.86 1.01 5.06
N THR A 468 30.25 1.41 3.87
CA THR A 468 31.18 0.69 3.02
C THR A 468 32.49 1.51 2.85
N ASP A 469 33.54 0.88 2.37
CA ASP A 469 34.80 1.52 1.95
C ASP A 469 34.78 1.96 0.46
N ASP A 470 33.69 1.72 -0.25
CA ASP A 470 33.51 2.11 -1.64
C ASP A 470 33.09 3.60 -1.75
N PRO A 471 33.85 4.44 -2.45
CA PRO A 471 33.53 5.86 -2.58
C PRO A 471 32.19 6.13 -3.30
N ASP A 472 31.80 5.27 -4.25
CA ASP A 472 30.55 5.40 -5.02
C ASP A 472 29.34 4.93 -4.22
N ILE A 473 29.53 3.98 -3.30
CA ILE A 473 28.45 3.35 -2.53
C ILE A 473 28.79 3.43 -1.04
N ARG A 474 28.69 4.61 -0.44
CA ARG A 474 29.10 4.83 0.95
C ARG A 474 28.28 4.09 2.00
N PHE A 475 27.06 3.72 1.66
CA PHE A 475 26.16 2.98 2.53
C PHE A 475 25.43 1.90 1.74
N ALA A 476 25.32 0.71 2.30
CA ALA A 476 24.55 -0.38 1.72
C ALA A 476 23.60 -0.98 2.74
N SER A 477 22.38 -1.27 2.29
CA SER A 477 21.31 -1.87 3.10
C SER A 477 21.51 -3.38 3.33
N SER A 478 22.42 -4.00 2.58
CA SER A 478 22.86 -5.40 2.70
C SER A 478 24.05 -5.65 1.80
N ILE A 479 24.67 -6.81 1.92
CA ILE A 479 25.72 -7.27 0.97
C ILE A 479 25.16 -7.33 -0.45
N MET A 480 23.90 -7.74 -0.64
CA MET A 480 23.27 -7.83 -1.97
C MET A 480 23.05 -6.45 -2.57
N ASP A 481 22.54 -5.50 -1.79
CA ASP A 481 22.37 -4.11 -2.21
C ASP A 481 23.71 -3.52 -2.68
N TYR A 482 24.77 -3.73 -1.92
CA TYR A 482 26.11 -3.29 -2.31
C TYR A 482 26.56 -3.93 -3.63
N LEU A 483 26.52 -5.26 -3.69
CA LEU A 483 27.00 -6.03 -4.84
C LEU A 483 26.33 -5.62 -6.14
N PHE A 484 25.01 -5.52 -6.14
CA PHE A 484 24.26 -5.21 -7.37
C PHE A 484 24.34 -3.74 -7.76
N ARG A 485 24.49 -2.81 -6.82
CA ARG A 485 24.85 -1.42 -7.15
C ARG A 485 26.25 -1.34 -7.77
N ARG A 486 27.23 -2.06 -7.25
CA ARG A 486 28.57 -2.08 -7.81
C ARG A 486 28.58 -2.72 -9.20
N LEU A 487 27.87 -3.83 -9.41
CA LEU A 487 27.72 -4.44 -10.73
C LEU A 487 27.03 -3.51 -11.74
N ALA A 488 26.03 -2.75 -11.30
CA ALA A 488 25.38 -1.76 -12.15
C ALA A 488 26.36 -0.67 -12.59
N LEU A 489 27.18 -0.14 -11.67
CA LEU A 489 28.18 0.87 -11.98
C LEU A 489 29.26 0.37 -12.96
N GLU A 490 29.57 -0.93 -12.94
CA GLU A 490 30.60 -1.52 -13.80
C GLU A 490 30.08 -1.95 -15.18
N TYR A 491 28.83 -2.39 -15.30
CA TYR A 491 28.34 -3.12 -16.48
C TYR A 491 27.10 -2.53 -17.15
N LEU A 492 26.33 -1.65 -16.49
CA LEU A 492 25.18 -0.99 -17.09
C LEU A 492 25.52 0.39 -17.64
N THR A 493 24.86 0.77 -18.70
CA THR A 493 24.98 2.12 -19.29
C THR A 493 24.45 3.19 -18.33
N TYR A 494 24.84 4.44 -18.57
CA TYR A 494 24.36 5.57 -17.76
C TYR A 494 22.82 5.64 -17.74
N ASP A 495 22.18 5.50 -18.90
CA ASP A 495 20.71 5.59 -19.02
C ASP A 495 20.02 4.50 -18.21
N GLU A 496 20.48 3.26 -18.32
CA GLU A 496 19.96 2.14 -17.52
C GLU A 496 20.13 2.34 -16.02
N ARG A 497 21.25 2.91 -15.58
CA ARG A 497 21.53 3.20 -14.18
C ARG A 497 20.72 4.40 -13.67
N ALA A 498 20.52 5.42 -14.50
CA ALA A 498 19.73 6.59 -14.16
C ALA A 498 18.26 6.22 -13.87
N GLU A 499 17.69 5.31 -14.68
CA GLU A 499 16.34 4.79 -14.42
C GLU A 499 16.24 4.04 -13.07
N LEU A 500 17.35 3.44 -12.61
CA LEU A 500 17.42 2.72 -11.34
C LEU A 500 17.89 3.60 -10.17
N GLY A 501 18.21 4.87 -10.41
CA GLY A 501 18.70 5.81 -9.41
C GLY A 501 20.13 5.49 -8.90
N ILE A 502 20.96 4.83 -9.73
CA ILE A 502 22.32 4.41 -9.38
C ILE A 502 23.32 5.30 -10.11
N PHE A 503 24.04 6.14 -9.36
CA PHE A 503 25.01 7.10 -9.87
C PHE A 503 26.35 6.96 -9.15
N SER A 504 27.47 7.18 -9.87
CA SER A 504 28.78 7.34 -9.27
C SER A 504 28.91 8.67 -8.50
N VAL A 505 29.96 8.84 -7.72
CA VAL A 505 30.23 10.12 -7.02
C VAL A 505 30.40 11.25 -8.01
N ASP A 506 31.15 11.03 -9.10
CA ASP A 506 31.41 12.05 -10.12
C ASP A 506 30.12 12.48 -10.83
N GLU A 507 29.22 11.55 -11.11
CA GLU A 507 27.93 11.83 -11.72
C GLU A 507 26.97 12.61 -10.79
N ARG A 508 27.09 12.42 -9.47
CA ARG A 508 26.31 13.17 -8.46
C ARG A 508 26.81 14.60 -8.26
N LEU A 509 28.06 14.86 -8.56
CA LEU A 509 28.70 16.18 -8.42
C LEU A 509 28.48 17.08 -9.63
N GLN A 510 27.98 16.57 -10.75
CA GLN A 510 27.63 17.38 -11.90
C GLN A 510 26.27 18.07 -11.68
N PRO A 511 26.19 19.41 -11.72
CA PRO A 511 24.92 20.12 -11.61
C PRO A 511 24.12 19.96 -12.91
N THR A 512 23.24 18.96 -12.98
CA THR A 512 22.29 18.81 -14.08
C THR A 512 21.07 19.72 -13.86
N LEU A 513 21.20 20.99 -14.15
CA LEU A 513 20.06 21.86 -14.42
C LEU A 513 19.94 22.02 -15.94
N PRO A 514 18.82 21.60 -16.58
CA PRO A 514 18.61 21.84 -18.00
C PRO A 514 18.54 23.34 -18.27
N GLY A 515 19.46 23.85 -19.07
CA GLY A 515 19.44 25.22 -19.55
C GLY A 515 20.57 26.15 -19.05
N VAL A 516 21.63 25.64 -18.43
CA VAL A 516 22.82 26.42 -18.10
C VAL A 516 23.92 26.09 -19.12
N ASP A 517 24.28 27.05 -19.98
CA ASP A 517 25.38 26.94 -20.92
C ASP A 517 26.71 26.74 -20.21
N GLU A 518 27.46 25.69 -20.55
CA GLU A 518 28.77 25.36 -19.99
C GLU A 518 29.81 26.49 -20.13
N THR A 519 29.62 27.41 -21.06
CA THR A 519 30.52 28.55 -21.29
C THR A 519 30.45 29.66 -20.22
N ALA A 520 29.47 29.59 -19.29
CA ALA A 520 29.35 30.60 -18.23
C ALA A 520 30.15 30.22 -16.95
N ILE A 521 30.71 29.03 -16.87
CA ILE A 521 31.39 28.53 -15.64
C ILE A 521 32.91 28.71 -15.73
N GLU A 522 33.50 28.77 -16.93
CA GLU A 522 34.96 28.93 -17.09
C GLU A 522 35.49 30.34 -16.79
N SER A 523 34.63 31.36 -16.61
CA SER A 523 35.08 32.75 -16.35
C SER A 523 35.18 33.15 -14.88
N ARG A 524 35.06 32.21 -13.91
CA ARG A 524 35.20 32.48 -12.47
C ARG A 524 36.22 31.62 -11.74
N THR A 525 37.27 31.18 -12.40
CA THR A 525 38.49 30.69 -11.69
C THR A 525 39.41 31.85 -11.41
N GLY A 526 38.94 32.78 -10.58
CA GLY A 526 39.82 33.66 -9.83
C GLY A 526 40.19 32.94 -8.53
N THR A 527 41.44 32.66 -8.35
CA THR A 527 42.09 32.15 -7.16
C THR A 527 41.65 32.94 -5.91
N GLU A 528 40.62 32.50 -5.20
CA GLU A 528 40.50 32.77 -3.77
C GLU A 528 40.84 31.49 -3.02
N MET A 529 42.01 31.54 -2.37
CA MET A 529 42.48 30.51 -1.43
C MET A 529 41.40 30.23 -0.38
N ALA A 530 41.11 28.94 -0.18
CA ALA A 530 40.26 28.54 0.95
C ALA A 530 40.86 29.12 2.26
N PRO A 531 40.00 29.64 3.16
CA PRO A 531 40.51 30.20 4.42
C PRO A 531 41.21 29.12 5.22
N ASP A 532 42.32 29.52 5.87
CA ASP A 532 43.13 28.65 6.75
C ASP A 532 42.23 27.99 7.79
N PRO A 533 42.28 26.67 7.97
CA PRO A 533 41.47 25.98 8.98
C PRO A 533 41.68 26.48 10.42
N LYS A 534 42.73 27.25 10.67
CA LYS A 534 43.02 27.90 11.95
C LYS A 534 42.27 29.24 12.16
N SER A 535 41.58 29.76 11.14
CA SER A 535 40.84 31.00 11.20
C SER A 535 39.33 30.82 11.43
N VAL A 536 38.88 29.58 11.63
CA VAL A 536 37.47 29.29 11.96
C VAL A 536 37.27 29.46 13.47
N PRO A 537 36.37 30.34 13.94
CA PRO A 537 36.11 30.54 15.36
C PRO A 537 35.69 29.23 16.03
N SER A 538 36.15 29.02 17.27
CA SER A 538 35.71 27.87 18.06
C SER A 538 34.22 27.93 18.36
N VAL A 539 33.62 26.78 18.67
CA VAL A 539 32.18 26.67 19.01
C VAL A 539 31.79 27.61 20.16
N ASP A 540 32.72 27.87 21.06
CA ASP A 540 32.50 28.80 22.21
C ASP A 540 32.48 30.26 21.77
N GLU A 541 33.26 30.66 20.77
CA GLU A 541 33.26 32.02 20.21
C GLU A 541 32.00 32.28 19.35
N PHE A 542 31.49 31.27 18.69
CA PHE A 542 30.24 31.38 17.90
C PHE A 542 29.02 31.49 18.82
N SER A 543 29.03 30.80 19.98
CA SER A 543 27.97 30.88 20.99
C SER A 543 27.93 32.22 21.69
N ALA A 544 29.07 32.91 21.86
CA ALA A 544 29.15 34.23 22.43
C ALA A 544 28.61 35.35 21.52
N GLN A 545 28.66 35.17 20.19
CA GLN A 545 28.09 36.12 19.20
C GLN A 545 26.56 36.05 19.06
N LEU A 546 25.94 34.92 19.42
CA LEU A 546 24.47 34.72 19.39
C LEU A 546 23.75 35.26 20.63
N SER A 547 24.49 35.74 21.65
CA SER A 547 23.93 36.22 22.93
C SER A 547 23.60 37.72 22.96
N LEU A 548 23.75 38.42 21.85
CA LEU A 548 23.41 39.86 21.76
C LEU A 548 22.15 40.07 20.90
N GLY A 549 21.00 39.99 21.56
CA GLY A 549 19.76 40.55 21.03
C GLY A 549 18.53 39.66 21.13
N ILE A 550 17.71 40.05 22.08
CA ILE A 550 16.25 39.90 22.28
C ILE A 550 15.90 39.11 23.54
N ALA A 551 15.60 39.85 24.59
CA ALA A 551 14.66 39.45 25.63
C ALA A 551 13.25 39.89 25.25
N PRO A 552 12.17 39.22 25.71
CA PRO A 552 11.57 39.67 26.96
C PRO A 552 11.06 38.56 27.91
N GLU A 553 10.92 38.98 29.14
CA GLU A 553 10.46 38.39 30.38
C GLU A 553 9.19 37.52 30.33
N ALA A 554 9.17 36.51 31.21
CA ALA A 554 8.00 36.20 32.04
C ALA A 554 8.28 35.11 33.08
N PRO A 555 7.42 34.85 34.07
CA PRO A 555 7.89 34.85 35.46
C PRO A 555 8.13 33.45 36.05
N HIS A 556 8.90 33.46 37.12
CA HIS A 556 9.29 32.37 38.00
C HIS A 556 8.14 31.56 38.60
N ASN A 557 8.37 30.27 38.77
CA ASN A 557 8.03 29.57 39.99
C ASN A 557 9.11 28.53 40.33
N ASP A 558 9.72 28.77 41.49
CA ASP A 558 10.68 27.91 42.16
C ASP A 558 10.04 26.57 42.60
N VAL A 559 10.71 25.45 42.32
CA VAL A 559 10.74 24.33 43.27
C VAL A 559 12.13 23.69 43.22
N THR A 560 12.77 23.77 44.37
CA THR A 560 14.06 23.19 44.73
C THR A 560 14.11 21.68 44.61
N ASN A 561 15.21 21.15 44.03
CA ASN A 561 15.60 19.77 44.21
C ASN A 561 17.11 19.66 44.46
N PRO A 562 17.56 18.95 45.51
CA PRO A 562 18.96 18.72 45.75
C PRO A 562 19.38 17.31 45.35
N GLY A 563 20.41 17.24 44.54
CA GLY A 563 21.41 16.16 44.55
C GLY A 563 21.17 14.94 43.68
N GLY A 564 22.00 14.82 42.66
CA GLY A 564 22.19 13.58 41.89
C GLY A 564 22.90 13.80 40.57
N THR A 565 24.23 13.67 40.57
CA THR A 565 25.07 13.69 39.34
C THR A 565 24.85 12.41 38.54
N GLU A 566 24.10 12.50 37.45
CA GLU A 566 24.19 11.51 36.38
C GLU A 566 24.37 12.22 35.03
N ARG A 567 25.39 11.79 34.29
CA ARG A 567 25.70 12.25 32.94
C ARG A 567 24.55 11.86 32.01
N PRO A 568 24.09 12.75 31.11
CA PRO A 568 23.09 12.37 30.13
C PRO A 568 23.67 11.33 29.17
N ALA A 569 23.07 10.16 29.11
CA ALA A 569 23.32 9.16 28.09
C ALA A 569 22.93 9.74 26.73
N VAL A 570 23.88 9.71 25.80
CA VAL A 570 23.65 10.02 24.40
C VAL A 570 22.63 9.00 23.88
N ARG A 571 21.40 9.42 23.69
CA ARG A 571 20.38 8.61 23.01
C ARG A 571 20.78 8.54 21.54
N HIS A 572 21.33 7.41 21.11
CA HIS A 572 21.38 7.09 19.69
C HIS A 572 19.95 7.01 19.18
N SER A 573 19.58 7.90 18.27
CA SER A 573 18.30 7.85 17.59
C SER A 573 18.38 6.70 16.57
N ASP A 574 17.51 5.70 16.72
CA ASP A 574 17.42 4.56 15.80
C ASP A 574 16.77 4.92 14.45
N ALA A 575 16.64 6.21 14.14
CA ALA A 575 16.06 6.67 12.89
C ALA A 575 17.03 6.42 11.72
N PRO A 576 16.57 5.80 10.62
CA PRO A 576 17.40 5.50 9.47
C PRO A 576 17.87 6.77 8.76
N MET A 577 18.96 6.66 8.02
CA MET A 577 19.41 7.74 7.12
C MET A 577 18.57 7.73 5.83
N CYS A 578 18.28 8.90 5.30
CA CYS A 578 17.57 9.04 4.04
C CYS A 578 18.40 8.46 2.89
N MET A 579 17.80 7.56 2.14
CA MET A 579 18.46 6.85 1.03
C MET A 579 18.78 7.77 -0.16
N GLN A 580 18.10 8.92 -0.29
CA GLN A 580 18.30 9.87 -1.38
C GLN A 580 19.32 10.96 -1.07
N CYS A 581 19.39 11.45 0.16
CA CYS A 581 20.25 12.58 0.48
C CYS A 581 21.18 12.35 1.68
N GLY A 582 21.14 11.17 2.32
CA GLY A 582 22.02 10.82 3.44
C GLY A 582 21.74 11.57 4.75
N VAL A 583 20.65 12.33 4.85
CA VAL A 583 20.25 13.03 6.08
C VAL A 583 19.49 12.06 6.98
N GLN A 584 19.72 12.12 8.30
CA GLN A 584 18.99 11.30 9.24
C GLN A 584 17.48 11.62 9.17
N MET A 585 16.66 10.60 8.95
CA MET A 585 15.23 10.74 8.83
C MET A 585 14.60 10.97 10.20
N VAL A 586 13.51 11.71 10.25
CA VAL A 586 12.70 11.87 11.45
C VAL A 586 11.49 10.96 11.39
N ARG A 587 11.08 10.46 12.54
CA ARG A 587 9.92 9.57 12.61
C ARG A 587 8.65 10.34 12.28
N ALA A 588 7.86 9.85 11.33
CA ALA A 588 6.58 10.40 10.90
C ALA A 588 5.53 9.28 10.93
N GLY A 589 4.87 9.11 12.05
CA GLY A 589 3.97 7.99 12.30
C GLY A 589 4.73 6.65 12.41
N SER A 590 4.27 5.63 11.71
CA SER A 590 4.94 4.33 11.59
C SER A 590 6.13 4.35 10.61
N CYS A 591 6.31 5.43 9.86
CA CYS A 591 7.37 5.61 8.87
C CYS A 591 8.38 6.66 9.31
N HIS A 592 9.44 6.86 8.52
CA HIS A 592 10.38 7.96 8.69
C HIS A 592 10.30 8.87 7.47
N ALA A 593 10.34 10.18 7.68
CA ALA A 593 10.40 11.18 6.63
C ALA A 593 11.74 11.91 6.67
N CYS A 594 12.30 12.20 5.52
CA CYS A 594 13.51 12.98 5.42
C CYS A 594 13.18 14.48 5.50
N PRO A 595 13.72 15.23 6.47
CA PRO A 595 13.44 16.66 6.59
C PRO A 595 14.08 17.49 5.47
N SER A 596 15.06 16.94 4.75
CA SER A 596 15.80 17.65 3.71
C SER A 596 15.21 17.47 2.31
N CYS A 597 14.79 16.25 1.93
CA CYS A 597 14.32 15.96 0.56
C CYS A 597 12.87 15.46 0.50
N GLY A 598 12.19 15.33 1.64
CA GLY A 598 10.80 14.87 1.71
C GLY A 598 10.59 13.37 1.46
N SER A 599 11.64 12.59 1.20
CA SER A 599 11.52 11.14 1.01
C SER A 599 11.01 10.47 2.27
N THR A 600 10.15 9.48 2.10
CA THR A 600 9.64 8.65 3.21
C THR A 600 10.16 7.23 3.11
N SER A 601 10.44 6.58 4.25
CA SER A 601 10.61 5.13 4.30
C SER A 601 9.24 4.52 4.10
N GLY A 602 8.96 3.96 2.92
CA GLY A 602 7.63 3.48 2.56
C GLY A 602 7.00 2.60 3.64
N CYS A 603 5.74 2.91 3.96
CA CYS A 603 4.87 1.97 4.64
C CYS A 603 4.20 1.13 3.56
N SER A 604 4.51 -0.15 3.49
CA SER A 604 3.76 -1.13 2.70
C SER A 604 2.49 -1.51 3.43
#